data_288488d4f6a2dbd9519ad55d59fb93eb
#
_entry.id   288488d4f6a2dbd9519ad55d59fb93eb
#
_cell.length_a   1.000
_cell.length_b   1.000
_cell.length_c   1.000
_cell.angle_alpha   90.00
_cell.angle_beta   90.00
_cell.angle_gamma   90.00
#
_symmetry.space_group_name_H-M   'P 1'
#
loop_
_entity.id
_entity.type
_entity.pdbx_description
1 polymer ?
#
loop_
_entity_poly.entity_id
_entity_poly.type
_entity_poly.pdbx_seq_one_letter_code
_entity_poly.pdbx_strand_id
1 'polypeptide(L)'
;MKKTGIVLVLMLIVVSVLSACSSNGNNSKDSSGQAGASTEPSKDVVKLTFWGGVPPEAGPQEIVDNWNKANPNIQVTYVRYVNDDSGNLKLDTALISGQSVDIFANYTKPLLAKRVSSGSALDLSQFTDYGIDDKMGPGAKEWAVDDKYYAMPTKRNIHFVWMNKDALDEAGLPVPTDWTLADVEKYAKALRTDTRWGYAMFPFWRDIVSFDGSLAVQGYVKEDGTSNLGAPIVSEALQRQYDMMHTSQVSPPISLIETTKMNLIAEFLGNKLAMLNAGEWVFRDANNGKDYPRDFKVAFAPLPRITQEQDDFRYLGGLGDALAINAKSEHKEEAWQFLKWYADGGMLPMAKGGRIPASKDADQAKALELLLGDSKDKYDVESLQRILNNDLPTFQVTLPQEVIDIRREEFDKYYIKSQSLADTINNVVKRHNDYMKRK
;
A
#
# COMPACT_ATOMS: atom_id res chain seq x y z
N MET A 1 26.03 -48.92 -21.26
CA MET A 1 26.39 -50.04 -20.35
C MET A 1 26.13 -49.62 -18.90
N LYS A 2 25.37 -50.51 -18.17
CA LYS A 2 25.08 -50.54 -16.72
C LYS A 2 24.24 -49.34 -16.20
N LYS A 3 22.92 -49.33 -15.98
CA LYS A 3 22.00 -50.13 -15.14
C LYS A 3 22.48 -50.32 -13.70
N THR A 4 21.74 -49.77 -12.78
CA THR A 4 21.24 -50.28 -11.50
C THR A 4 20.62 -49.07 -10.75
N GLY A 5 19.41 -48.96 -10.27
CA GLY A 5 18.42 -49.98 -9.88
C GLY A 5 18.06 -49.82 -8.40
N ILE A 6 16.81 -49.37 -8.12
CA ILE A 6 15.90 -49.81 -7.02
C ILE A 6 16.42 -49.58 -5.57
N VAL A 7 15.58 -48.96 -4.70
CA VAL A 7 14.64 -49.65 -3.82
C VAL A 7 13.72 -48.69 -3.09
N LEU A 8 12.44 -48.98 -3.23
CA LEU A 8 11.28 -48.52 -2.48
C LEU A 8 11.27 -49.15 -1.08
N VAL A 9 11.05 -48.39 -0.02
CA VAL A 9 10.58 -48.96 1.24
C VAL A 9 9.44 -48.11 1.80
N LEU A 10 8.24 -48.64 1.66
CA LEU A 10 7.05 -48.32 2.47
C LEU A 10 7.31 -48.88 3.88
N MET A 11 6.99 -48.11 4.92
CA MET A 11 6.68 -48.65 6.23
C MET A 11 5.51 -47.89 6.83
N LEU A 12 4.33 -48.50 6.72
CA LEU A 12 3.15 -48.25 7.55
C LEU A 12 3.43 -48.78 8.97
N ILE A 13 3.18 -47.96 9.98
CA ILE A 13 2.93 -48.47 11.33
C ILE A 13 1.66 -47.81 11.85
N VAL A 14 0.59 -48.64 11.88
CA VAL A 14 -0.64 -48.40 12.62
C VAL A 14 -0.41 -48.99 14.01
N VAL A 15 -0.62 -48.22 15.06
CA VAL A 15 -0.82 -48.77 16.40
C VAL A 15 -2.01 -48.06 17.03
N SER A 16 -3.09 -48.81 17.06
CA SER A 16 -4.27 -48.60 17.89
C SER A 16 -4.03 -49.22 19.28
N VAL A 17 -4.30 -48.51 20.34
CA VAL A 17 -4.54 -49.13 21.65
C VAL A 17 -5.74 -48.50 22.30
N LEU A 18 -6.80 -49.29 22.35
CA LEU A 18 -7.93 -49.19 23.28
C LEU A 18 -7.53 -49.80 24.64
N SER A 19 -8.01 -49.19 25.71
CA SER A 19 -8.42 -49.90 26.94
C SER A 19 -8.90 -48.87 27.95
N ALA A 20 -10.10 -48.76 28.29
CA ALA A 20 -11.02 -49.64 29.02
C ALA A 20 -11.07 -49.30 30.52
N CYS A 21 -12.28 -49.07 30.94
CA CYS A 21 -12.80 -48.77 32.26
C CYS A 21 -12.35 -49.75 33.36
N SER A 22 -12.28 -49.23 34.57
CA SER A 22 -12.73 -50.03 35.72
C SER A 22 -13.23 -49.16 36.88
N SER A 23 -14.40 -49.45 37.34
CA SER A 23 -15.17 -48.93 38.46
C SER A 23 -14.73 -49.55 39.78
N ASN A 24 -14.84 -48.78 40.87
CA ASN A 24 -15.47 -49.13 42.16
C ASN A 24 -15.15 -48.02 43.15
N GLY A 25 -16.02 -47.30 43.78
CA GLY A 25 -17.16 -47.61 44.63
C GLY A 25 -16.78 -47.61 46.11
N ASN A 26 -17.01 -46.52 46.83
CA ASN A 26 -17.84 -46.55 48.04
C ASN A 26 -17.98 -45.19 48.76
N ASN A 27 -19.18 -44.87 49.07
CA ASN A 27 -19.82 -44.01 50.05
C ASN A 27 -18.98 -43.38 51.18
N SER A 28 -19.22 -42.08 51.41
CA SER A 28 -19.77 -41.61 52.69
C SER A 28 -20.33 -40.17 52.54
N LYS A 29 -21.48 -39.95 53.12
CA LYS A 29 -22.25 -38.71 53.25
C LYS A 29 -21.51 -37.68 54.14
N ASP A 30 -21.62 -36.38 53.88
CA ASP A 30 -22.59 -35.50 54.53
C ASP A 30 -22.37 -34.01 54.13
N SER A 31 -23.50 -33.40 53.84
CA SER A 31 -24.06 -32.10 54.18
C SER A 31 -23.44 -30.80 53.67
N SER A 32 -24.30 -30.14 52.91
CA SER A 32 -24.69 -28.70 52.94
C SER A 32 -23.67 -27.62 52.59
N GLY A 33 -23.97 -26.94 51.49
CA GLY A 33 -23.39 -25.67 51.13
C GLY A 33 -23.86 -25.22 49.75
N GLN A 34 -25.11 -24.77 49.65
CA GLN A 34 -25.71 -24.17 48.48
C GLN A 34 -25.04 -22.82 48.20
N ALA A 35 -24.23 -22.73 47.18
CA ALA A 35 -23.92 -21.50 46.50
C ALA A 35 -24.03 -21.77 44.98
N GLY A 36 -25.17 -21.37 44.45
CA GLY A 36 -25.42 -21.40 43.03
C GLY A 36 -24.41 -20.44 42.32
N ALA A 37 -23.35 -21.01 41.78
CA ALA A 37 -22.61 -20.37 40.73
C ALA A 37 -23.45 -20.57 39.45
N SER A 38 -24.14 -19.53 39.02
CA SER A 38 -24.67 -19.44 37.68
C SER A 38 -23.47 -19.46 36.74
N THR A 39 -23.13 -20.62 36.21
CA THR A 39 -22.30 -20.71 35.01
C THR A 39 -23.11 -20.10 33.88
N GLU A 40 -22.89 -18.80 33.60
CA GLU A 40 -23.24 -18.29 32.28
C GLU A 40 -22.56 -19.20 31.25
N PRO A 41 -23.28 -19.60 30.18
CA PRO A 41 -22.66 -20.35 29.10
C PRO A 41 -21.49 -19.55 28.57
N SER A 42 -20.28 -20.09 28.61
CA SER A 42 -19.13 -19.48 27.95
C SER A 42 -19.49 -19.32 26.49
N LYS A 43 -19.73 -18.07 26.05
CA LYS A 43 -19.88 -17.81 24.62
C LYS A 43 -18.59 -18.30 23.95
N ASP A 44 -18.76 -19.15 22.94
CA ASP A 44 -17.62 -19.61 22.14
C ASP A 44 -16.84 -18.40 21.63
N VAL A 45 -15.50 -18.42 21.78
CA VAL A 45 -14.63 -17.34 21.34
C VAL A 45 -14.63 -17.30 19.81
N VAL A 46 -15.08 -16.17 19.26
CA VAL A 46 -15.03 -15.93 17.81
C VAL A 46 -13.58 -15.72 17.39
N LYS A 47 -13.17 -16.39 16.32
CA LYS A 47 -11.82 -16.29 15.75
C LYS A 47 -11.88 -15.69 14.36
N LEU A 48 -11.24 -14.54 14.18
CA LEU A 48 -11.15 -13.82 12.91
C LEU A 48 -9.74 -13.91 12.35
N THR A 49 -9.62 -13.88 11.03
CA THR A 49 -8.34 -13.69 10.34
C THR A 49 -8.34 -12.36 9.62
N PHE A 50 -7.26 -11.58 9.80
CA PHE A 50 -7.01 -10.33 9.11
C PHE A 50 -5.81 -10.48 8.16
N TRP A 51 -6.06 -10.42 6.84
CA TRP A 51 -5.03 -10.53 5.81
C TRP A 51 -4.55 -9.16 5.34
N GLY A 52 -3.23 -8.89 5.46
CA GLY A 52 -2.63 -7.64 5.04
C GLY A 52 -1.21 -7.78 4.52
N GLY A 53 -0.71 -6.75 3.82
CA GLY A 53 0.60 -6.76 3.16
C GLY A 53 1.74 -6.21 4.02
N VAL A 54 1.43 -5.63 5.18
CA VAL A 54 2.43 -5.03 6.07
C VAL A 54 3.12 -6.13 6.89
N PRO A 55 4.46 -6.08 7.06
CA PRO A 55 5.13 -7.02 7.97
C PRO A 55 4.56 -6.94 9.39
N PRO A 56 4.32 -8.09 10.08
CA PRO A 56 3.70 -8.12 11.40
C PRO A 56 4.38 -7.20 12.42
N GLU A 57 5.72 -7.17 12.41
CA GLU A 57 6.57 -6.37 13.28
C GLU A 57 6.47 -4.85 13.03
N ALA A 58 5.93 -4.45 11.89
CA ALA A 58 5.73 -3.04 11.53
C ALA A 58 4.36 -2.48 11.98
N GLY A 59 3.74 -3.12 12.97
CA GLY A 59 2.53 -2.68 13.63
C GLY A 59 1.36 -3.67 13.67
N PRO A 60 1.08 -4.47 12.63
CA PRO A 60 -0.08 -5.37 12.63
C PRO A 60 -0.13 -6.35 13.81
N GLN A 61 1.02 -6.88 14.26
CA GLN A 61 1.02 -7.76 15.42
C GLN A 61 0.60 -7.00 16.69
N GLU A 62 1.15 -5.82 16.91
CA GLU A 62 0.79 -4.96 18.06
C GLU A 62 -0.72 -4.60 18.03
N ILE A 63 -1.28 -4.38 16.85
CA ILE A 63 -2.71 -4.08 16.67
C ILE A 63 -3.56 -5.28 17.13
N VAL A 64 -3.28 -6.47 16.62
CA VAL A 64 -4.08 -7.65 17.00
C VAL A 64 -3.89 -8.01 18.46
N ASP A 65 -2.71 -7.84 19.02
CA ASP A 65 -2.45 -8.07 20.45
C ASP A 65 -3.26 -7.11 21.33
N ASN A 66 -3.31 -5.81 20.96
CA ASN A 66 -4.10 -4.78 21.65
C ASN A 66 -5.60 -5.08 21.57
N TRP A 67 -6.09 -5.44 20.38
CA TRP A 67 -7.49 -5.85 20.22
C TRP A 67 -7.83 -7.07 21.06
N ASN A 68 -7.05 -8.13 20.93
CA ASN A 68 -7.29 -9.41 21.59
C ASN A 68 -7.30 -9.29 23.13
N LYS A 69 -6.43 -8.42 23.64
CA LYS A 69 -6.40 -8.11 25.09
C LYS A 69 -7.67 -7.40 25.55
N ALA A 70 -8.20 -6.49 24.74
CA ALA A 70 -9.41 -5.73 25.07
C ALA A 70 -10.70 -6.50 24.80
N ASN A 71 -10.67 -7.51 23.91
CA ASN A 71 -11.85 -8.23 23.43
C ASN A 71 -11.65 -9.75 23.56
N PRO A 72 -11.71 -10.33 24.77
CA PRO A 72 -11.39 -11.74 24.98
C PRO A 72 -12.32 -12.70 24.23
N ASN A 73 -13.52 -12.27 23.86
CA ASN A 73 -14.52 -13.07 23.14
C ASN A 73 -14.40 -13.00 21.61
N ILE A 74 -13.57 -12.06 21.07
CA ILE A 74 -13.33 -11.90 19.63
C ILE A 74 -11.84 -11.79 19.42
N GLN A 75 -11.23 -12.87 18.98
CA GLN A 75 -9.79 -12.96 18.79
C GLN A 75 -9.44 -12.82 17.31
N VAL A 76 -8.48 -11.98 16.98
CA VAL A 76 -8.00 -11.73 15.62
C VAL A 76 -6.60 -12.29 15.45
N THR A 77 -6.34 -12.94 14.32
CA THR A 77 -5.00 -13.37 13.90
C THR A 77 -4.63 -12.65 12.62
N TYR A 78 -3.43 -12.03 12.59
CA TYR A 78 -2.92 -11.39 11.40
C TYR A 78 -2.23 -12.40 10.48
N VAL A 79 -2.56 -12.36 9.19
CA VAL A 79 -1.94 -13.18 8.14
C VAL A 79 -1.31 -12.26 7.10
N ARG A 80 0.02 -12.32 6.96
CA ARG A 80 0.73 -11.53 5.97
C ARG A 80 0.69 -12.17 4.58
N TYR A 81 0.44 -11.35 3.56
CA TYR A 81 0.81 -11.62 2.17
C TYR A 81 1.74 -10.50 1.67
N VAL A 82 2.55 -10.75 0.64
CA VAL A 82 3.35 -9.67 0.03
C VAL A 82 2.43 -8.87 -0.90
N ASN A 83 2.45 -7.54 -0.81
CA ASN A 83 1.63 -6.71 -1.70
C ASN A 83 2.30 -6.54 -3.08
N ASP A 84 2.36 -7.62 -3.81
CA ASP A 84 2.76 -7.73 -5.22
C ASP A 84 1.74 -8.58 -5.99
N ASP A 85 1.96 -8.81 -7.27
CA ASP A 85 1.04 -9.58 -8.10
C ASP A 85 0.84 -11.01 -7.57
N SER A 86 1.90 -11.67 -7.13
CA SER A 86 1.87 -13.03 -6.57
C SER A 86 1.10 -13.08 -5.25
N GLY A 87 1.34 -12.13 -4.35
CA GLY A 87 0.66 -12.07 -3.06
C GLY A 87 -0.81 -11.69 -3.21
N ASN A 88 -1.15 -10.78 -4.13
CA ASN A 88 -2.53 -10.46 -4.44
C ASN A 88 -3.27 -11.66 -5.07
N LEU A 89 -2.61 -12.43 -5.95
CA LEU A 89 -3.16 -13.68 -6.48
C LEU A 89 -3.43 -14.71 -5.38
N LYS A 90 -2.52 -14.82 -4.38
CA LYS A 90 -2.70 -15.69 -3.21
C LYS A 90 -3.93 -15.29 -2.41
N LEU A 91 -4.12 -14.00 -2.13
CA LEU A 91 -5.30 -13.49 -1.43
C LEU A 91 -6.58 -13.76 -2.23
N ASP A 92 -6.60 -13.44 -3.53
CA ASP A 92 -7.76 -13.66 -4.39
C ASP A 92 -8.14 -15.16 -4.44
N THR A 93 -7.14 -16.04 -4.50
CA THR A 93 -7.35 -17.50 -4.45
C THR A 93 -7.95 -17.93 -3.11
N ALA A 94 -7.45 -17.41 -1.99
CA ALA A 94 -7.96 -17.71 -0.64
C ALA A 94 -9.43 -17.28 -0.50
N LEU A 95 -9.78 -16.08 -0.97
CA LEU A 95 -11.16 -15.56 -0.95
C LEU A 95 -12.15 -16.44 -1.76
N ILE A 96 -11.70 -16.98 -2.90
CA ILE A 96 -12.53 -17.81 -3.77
C ILE A 96 -12.67 -19.23 -3.21
N SER A 97 -11.58 -19.82 -2.72
CA SER A 97 -11.51 -21.22 -2.28
C SER A 97 -12.15 -21.51 -0.93
N GLY A 98 -12.61 -20.46 -0.21
CA GLY A 98 -13.21 -20.61 1.11
C GLY A 98 -12.21 -20.85 2.25
N GLN A 99 -10.94 -20.45 2.06
CA GLN A 99 -10.00 -20.34 3.17
C GLN A 99 -10.49 -19.32 4.19
N SER A 100 -10.09 -19.47 5.46
CA SER A 100 -10.43 -18.51 6.51
C SER A 100 -9.79 -17.15 6.22
N VAL A 101 -10.57 -16.27 5.63
CA VAL A 101 -10.26 -14.85 5.42
C VAL A 101 -11.50 -14.09 5.83
N ASP A 102 -11.46 -13.37 6.95
CA ASP A 102 -12.61 -12.58 7.41
C ASP A 102 -12.44 -11.12 7.00
N ILE A 103 -11.24 -10.58 7.18
CA ILE A 103 -10.90 -9.19 6.86
C ILE A 103 -9.67 -9.19 5.96
N PHE A 104 -9.67 -8.32 4.95
CA PHE A 104 -8.52 -8.19 4.05
C PHE A 104 -8.29 -6.75 3.60
N ALA A 105 -7.01 -6.41 3.41
CA ALA A 105 -6.60 -5.09 2.95
C ALA A 105 -6.59 -4.99 1.42
N ASN A 106 -7.05 -3.84 0.90
CA ASN A 106 -6.94 -3.43 -0.48
C ASN A 106 -6.07 -2.18 -0.56
N TYR A 107 -5.00 -2.24 -1.35
CA TYR A 107 -4.05 -1.14 -1.47
C TYR A 107 -4.31 -0.27 -2.70
N THR A 108 -5.16 -0.71 -3.63
CA THR A 108 -5.56 0.03 -4.82
C THR A 108 -7.03 -0.17 -5.14
N LYS A 109 -7.68 0.84 -5.72
CA LYS A 109 -9.09 0.74 -6.16
C LYS A 109 -9.32 -0.34 -7.22
N PRO A 110 -8.46 -0.52 -8.24
CA PRO A 110 -8.65 -1.60 -9.22
C PRO A 110 -8.71 -2.99 -8.62
N LEU A 111 -7.88 -3.26 -7.58
CA LEU A 111 -7.93 -4.54 -6.86
C LEU A 111 -9.22 -4.70 -6.06
N LEU A 112 -9.68 -3.63 -5.40
CA LEU A 112 -10.98 -3.65 -4.72
C LEU A 112 -12.12 -3.90 -5.71
N ALA A 113 -12.17 -3.17 -6.82
CA ALA A 113 -13.21 -3.33 -7.84
C ALA A 113 -13.25 -4.76 -8.40
N LYS A 114 -12.10 -5.38 -8.64
CA LYS A 114 -11.98 -6.79 -9.04
C LYS A 114 -12.60 -7.73 -7.99
N ARG A 115 -12.32 -7.50 -6.69
CA ARG A 115 -12.84 -8.31 -5.58
C ARG A 115 -14.32 -8.10 -5.35
N VAL A 116 -14.83 -6.88 -5.58
CA VAL A 116 -16.27 -6.59 -5.60
C VAL A 116 -16.96 -7.36 -6.74
N SER A 117 -16.43 -7.25 -7.96
CA SER A 117 -16.98 -7.95 -9.14
C SER A 117 -17.00 -9.47 -8.99
N SER A 118 -16.05 -10.04 -8.24
CA SER A 118 -16.04 -11.48 -7.91
C SER A 118 -16.95 -11.88 -6.74
N GLY A 119 -17.66 -10.92 -6.13
CA GLY A 119 -18.51 -11.16 -4.96
C GLY A 119 -17.73 -11.52 -3.68
N SER A 120 -16.43 -11.16 -3.63
CA SER A 120 -15.59 -11.48 -2.46
C SER A 120 -15.66 -10.42 -1.35
N ALA A 121 -15.99 -9.17 -1.67
CA ALA A 121 -16.11 -8.09 -0.71
C ALA A 121 -17.57 -7.89 -0.31
N LEU A 122 -17.81 -7.73 0.99
CA LEU A 122 -19.12 -7.48 1.57
C LEU A 122 -19.56 -6.03 1.34
N ASP A 123 -20.81 -5.80 0.95
CA ASP A 123 -21.42 -4.48 0.93
C ASP A 123 -21.56 -3.95 2.37
N LEU A 124 -20.78 -2.91 2.72
CA LEU A 124 -20.76 -2.34 4.06
C LEU A 124 -21.96 -1.42 4.36
N SER A 125 -22.78 -1.07 3.37
CA SER A 125 -23.96 -0.21 3.55
C SER A 125 -25.03 -0.84 4.45
N GLN A 126 -24.95 -2.16 4.70
CA GLN A 126 -25.80 -2.85 5.67
C GLN A 126 -25.52 -2.42 7.12
N PHE A 127 -24.34 -1.85 7.40
CA PHE A 127 -23.97 -1.34 8.71
C PHE A 127 -24.20 0.16 8.76
N THR A 128 -25.19 0.58 9.52
CA THR A 128 -25.63 2.00 9.57
C THR A 128 -25.11 2.74 10.81
N ASP A 129 -24.34 2.07 11.65
CA ASP A 129 -23.84 2.58 12.92
C ASP A 129 -22.48 3.29 12.83
N TYR A 130 -21.96 3.51 11.59
CA TYR A 130 -20.68 4.16 11.35
C TYR A 130 -20.71 4.97 10.05
N GLY A 131 -20.61 6.29 10.16
CA GLY A 131 -20.58 7.19 9.01
C GLY A 131 -19.17 7.23 8.38
N ILE A 132 -18.90 6.43 7.35
CA ILE A 132 -17.58 6.39 6.69
C ILE A 132 -17.19 7.77 6.15
N ASP A 133 -18.09 8.46 5.44
CA ASP A 133 -17.86 9.82 4.92
C ASP A 133 -17.58 10.84 6.03
N ASP A 134 -18.36 10.78 7.10
CA ASP A 134 -18.22 11.70 8.21
C ASP A 134 -16.89 11.56 8.94
N LYS A 135 -16.40 10.33 9.04
CA LYS A 135 -15.17 10.02 9.77
C LYS A 135 -13.91 10.14 8.92
N MET A 136 -13.95 9.68 7.67
CA MET A 136 -12.80 9.66 6.77
C MET A 136 -12.70 10.92 5.90
N GLY A 137 -13.77 11.72 5.84
CA GLY A 137 -13.87 12.90 4.99
C GLY A 137 -14.23 12.59 3.53
N PRO A 138 -14.34 13.63 2.68
CA PRO A 138 -14.91 13.51 1.33
C PRO A 138 -14.11 12.56 0.41
N GLY A 139 -12.83 12.35 0.67
CA GLY A 139 -11.99 11.41 -0.08
C GLY A 139 -12.42 9.94 0.07
N ALA A 140 -13.27 9.61 1.06
CA ALA A 140 -13.81 8.26 1.22
C ALA A 140 -14.63 7.81 0.00
N LYS A 141 -15.37 8.74 -0.61
CA LYS A 141 -16.20 8.47 -1.81
C LYS A 141 -15.41 7.95 -3.00
N GLU A 142 -14.12 8.27 -3.09
CA GLU A 142 -13.25 7.73 -4.12
C GLU A 142 -13.09 6.20 -4.02
N TRP A 143 -13.35 5.61 -2.84
CA TRP A 143 -13.28 4.17 -2.60
C TRP A 143 -14.63 3.46 -2.77
N ALA A 144 -15.70 4.18 -3.06
CA ALA A 144 -16.98 3.58 -3.41
C ALA A 144 -16.89 2.88 -4.79
N VAL A 145 -17.62 1.79 -4.93
CA VAL A 145 -17.86 1.06 -6.18
C VAL A 145 -19.35 1.06 -6.39
N ASP A 146 -19.83 1.61 -7.51
CA ASP A 146 -21.25 1.78 -7.82
C ASP A 146 -22.01 2.46 -6.65
N ASP A 147 -21.45 3.56 -6.15
CA ASP A 147 -21.96 4.38 -5.03
C ASP A 147 -22.10 3.64 -3.68
N LYS A 148 -21.44 2.50 -3.52
CA LYS A 148 -21.46 1.69 -2.31
C LYS A 148 -20.08 1.46 -1.75
N TYR A 149 -19.97 1.38 -0.43
CA TYR A 149 -18.75 0.99 0.25
C TYR A 149 -18.65 -0.53 0.40
N TYR A 150 -17.61 -1.13 -0.16
CA TYR A 150 -17.19 -2.51 0.04
C TYR A 150 -15.90 -2.64 0.84
N ALA A 151 -15.29 -1.51 1.14
CA ALA A 151 -14.14 -1.41 2.01
C ALA A 151 -14.12 -0.03 2.68
N MET A 152 -13.53 0.05 3.86
CA MET A 152 -13.31 1.27 4.61
C MET A 152 -11.87 1.73 4.39
N PRO A 153 -11.60 2.88 3.74
CA PRO A 153 -10.25 3.41 3.62
C PRO A 153 -9.79 3.92 4.99
N THR A 154 -8.71 3.37 5.52
CA THR A 154 -8.33 3.59 6.92
C THR A 154 -7.12 4.51 7.09
N LYS A 155 -6.40 4.78 6.00
CA LYS A 155 -5.13 5.48 6.02
C LYS A 155 -5.14 6.70 5.09
N ARG A 156 -4.43 7.76 5.46
CA ARG A 156 -4.05 8.84 4.55
C ARG A 156 -2.84 8.38 3.72
N ASN A 157 -2.97 8.44 2.40
CA ASN A 157 -1.87 8.26 1.47
C ASN A 157 -1.25 9.61 1.14
N ILE A 158 0.05 9.74 1.35
CA ILE A 158 0.78 10.97 1.05
C ILE A 158 2.03 10.60 0.26
N HIS A 159 2.15 11.13 -0.96
CA HIS A 159 3.31 10.93 -1.82
C HIS A 159 4.10 12.23 -1.94
N PHE A 160 5.42 12.11 -1.89
CA PHE A 160 6.33 13.23 -1.94
C PHE A 160 7.72 12.77 -2.38
N VAL A 161 8.64 13.73 -2.56
CA VAL A 161 10.03 13.42 -2.85
C VAL A 161 10.85 13.50 -1.56
N TRP A 162 11.46 12.37 -1.19
CA TRP A 162 12.46 12.26 -0.13
C TRP A 162 13.76 12.83 -0.64
N MET A 163 14.42 13.69 0.13
CA MET A 163 15.63 14.40 -0.28
C MET A 163 16.72 14.29 0.77
N ASN A 164 17.94 14.05 0.34
CA ASN A 164 19.11 14.18 1.20
C ASN A 164 19.35 15.65 1.48
N LYS A 165 19.02 16.12 2.71
CA LYS A 165 19.10 17.53 3.10
C LYS A 165 20.53 18.04 3.11
N ASP A 166 21.47 17.22 3.59
CA ASP A 166 22.88 17.59 3.68
C ASP A 166 23.47 17.79 2.28
N ALA A 167 23.10 16.93 1.32
CA ALA A 167 23.50 17.09 -0.07
C ALA A 167 22.89 18.36 -0.72
N LEU A 168 21.65 18.73 -0.35
CA LEU A 168 21.05 19.99 -0.77
C LEU A 168 21.83 21.19 -0.24
N ASP A 169 22.18 21.17 1.04
CA ASP A 169 22.94 22.25 1.70
C ASP A 169 24.33 22.41 1.10
N GLU A 170 25.03 21.29 0.86
CA GLU A 170 26.33 21.28 0.16
C GLU A 170 26.26 21.90 -1.24
N ALA A 171 25.16 21.65 -1.96
CA ALA A 171 24.93 22.19 -3.30
C ALA A 171 24.33 23.63 -3.29
N GLY A 172 24.04 24.20 -2.11
CA GLY A 172 23.37 25.49 -1.97
C GLY A 172 21.96 25.53 -2.52
N LEU A 173 21.25 24.40 -2.50
CA LEU A 173 19.90 24.26 -3.02
C LEU A 173 18.85 24.27 -1.88
N PRO A 174 17.79 25.10 -1.97
CA PRO A 174 16.70 25.05 -1.01
C PRO A 174 15.84 23.79 -1.20
N VAL A 175 15.09 23.40 -0.15
CA VAL A 175 14.04 22.39 -0.29
C VAL A 175 12.89 22.99 -1.12
N PRO A 176 12.52 22.38 -2.26
CA PRO A 176 11.46 22.93 -3.11
C PRO A 176 10.10 22.91 -2.40
N THR A 177 9.29 23.93 -2.64
CA THR A 177 7.88 24.03 -2.19
C THR A 177 6.90 23.92 -3.35
N ASP A 178 7.34 24.28 -4.55
CA ASP A 178 6.65 24.11 -5.82
C ASP A 178 7.73 24.02 -6.92
N TRP A 179 7.66 23.00 -7.77
CA TRP A 179 8.67 22.73 -8.78
C TRP A 179 8.13 21.83 -9.90
N THR A 180 8.93 21.74 -10.99
CA THR A 180 8.59 20.96 -12.17
C THR A 180 9.57 19.79 -12.38
N LEU A 181 9.26 18.89 -13.33
CA LEU A 181 10.19 17.82 -13.72
C LEU A 181 11.51 18.38 -14.29
N ALA A 182 11.49 19.58 -14.89
CA ALA A 182 12.72 20.26 -15.33
C ALA A 182 13.58 20.69 -14.11
N ASP A 183 12.94 21.14 -13.04
CA ASP A 183 13.64 21.47 -11.80
C ASP A 183 14.17 20.20 -11.13
N VAL A 184 13.41 19.10 -11.13
CA VAL A 184 13.90 17.79 -10.65
C VAL A 184 15.18 17.40 -11.36
N GLU A 185 15.23 17.51 -12.69
CA GLU A 185 16.43 17.19 -13.48
C GLU A 185 17.61 18.12 -13.11
N LYS A 186 17.34 19.42 -12.93
CA LYS A 186 18.37 20.41 -12.49
C LYS A 186 18.93 20.04 -11.11
N TYR A 187 18.07 19.74 -10.14
CA TYR A 187 18.50 19.28 -8.82
C TYR A 187 19.26 17.96 -8.91
N ALA A 188 18.73 17.01 -9.68
CA ALA A 188 19.38 15.72 -9.87
C ALA A 188 20.78 15.82 -10.46
N LYS A 189 21.01 16.75 -11.40
CA LYS A 189 22.34 17.06 -11.96
C LYS A 189 23.28 17.61 -10.90
N ALA A 190 22.80 18.54 -10.07
CA ALA A 190 23.62 19.16 -9.02
C ALA A 190 23.94 18.18 -7.87
N LEU A 191 23.05 17.25 -7.57
CA LEU A 191 23.20 16.31 -6.46
C LEU A 191 23.86 14.99 -6.85
N ARG A 192 24.01 14.71 -8.15
CA ARG A 192 24.68 13.51 -8.65
C ARG A 192 26.19 13.57 -8.38
N THR A 193 26.74 12.43 -7.99
CA THR A 193 28.19 12.21 -7.89
C THR A 193 28.57 10.90 -8.60
N ASP A 194 29.84 10.54 -8.63
CA ASP A 194 30.28 9.26 -9.20
C ASP A 194 29.69 8.04 -8.50
N THR A 195 29.29 8.17 -7.23
CA THR A 195 28.75 7.08 -6.40
C THR A 195 27.30 7.27 -6.01
N ARG A 196 26.67 8.38 -6.38
CA ARG A 196 25.31 8.75 -6.00
C ARG A 196 24.49 9.18 -7.20
N TRP A 197 23.35 8.53 -7.45
CA TRP A 197 22.34 8.98 -8.40
C TRP A 197 21.64 10.25 -7.89
N GLY A 198 21.21 11.10 -8.81
CA GLY A 198 20.50 12.33 -8.44
C GLY A 198 19.05 12.10 -8.07
N TYR A 199 18.34 11.27 -8.84
CA TYR A 199 16.89 11.04 -8.67
C TYR A 199 16.51 9.63 -9.07
N ALA A 200 15.51 9.06 -8.37
CA ALA A 200 14.83 7.87 -8.82
C ALA A 200 13.37 7.83 -8.37
N MET A 201 12.57 7.06 -9.08
CA MET A 201 11.23 6.65 -8.69
C MET A 201 11.07 5.14 -8.88
N PHE A 202 10.12 4.54 -8.18
CA PHE A 202 9.90 3.10 -8.32
C PHE A 202 9.44 2.73 -9.73
N PRO A 203 9.93 1.62 -10.30
CA PRO A 203 9.55 1.18 -11.64
C PRO A 203 8.03 0.99 -11.83
N PHE A 204 7.30 0.54 -10.82
CA PHE A 204 5.85 0.36 -10.91
C PHE A 204 5.05 1.69 -10.94
N TRP A 205 5.72 2.85 -10.71
CA TRP A 205 5.11 4.18 -10.82
C TRP A 205 5.57 4.97 -12.02
N ARG A 206 6.48 4.43 -12.83
CA ARG A 206 7.02 5.11 -13.99
C ARG A 206 5.96 5.61 -14.98
N ASP A 207 4.80 5.01 -14.92
CA ASP A 207 3.66 5.29 -15.78
C ASP A 207 2.53 6.09 -15.11
N ILE A 208 2.62 6.37 -13.80
CA ILE A 208 1.47 6.89 -13.03
C ILE A 208 1.69 8.32 -12.52
N VAL A 209 2.86 8.62 -11.99
CA VAL A 209 3.03 9.77 -11.08
C VAL A 209 3.18 11.10 -11.80
N SER A 210 3.69 11.12 -13.02
CA SER A 210 4.11 12.36 -13.67
C SER A 210 2.97 13.09 -14.39
N PHE A 211 2.04 12.39 -15.03
CA PHE A 211 0.98 13.01 -15.84
C PHE A 211 -0.45 12.67 -15.38
N ASP A 212 -0.62 11.65 -14.56
CA ASP A 212 -1.95 11.25 -14.10
C ASP A 212 -2.61 12.33 -13.23
N GLY A 213 -1.84 13.21 -12.60
CA GLY A 213 -2.38 14.36 -11.90
C GLY A 213 -3.24 15.26 -12.78
N SER A 214 -2.83 15.51 -14.02
CA SER A 214 -3.64 16.25 -15.00
C SER A 214 -4.74 15.40 -15.60
N LEU A 215 -4.45 14.15 -15.97
CA LEU A 215 -5.46 13.27 -16.55
C LEU A 215 -6.59 12.93 -15.58
N ALA A 216 -6.33 13.00 -14.27
CA ALA A 216 -7.38 12.88 -13.26
C ALA A 216 -8.42 14.01 -13.33
N VAL A 217 -8.03 15.19 -13.82
CA VAL A 217 -8.94 16.33 -14.04
C VAL A 217 -9.51 16.32 -15.45
N GLN A 218 -8.65 16.15 -16.46
CA GLN A 218 -9.03 16.21 -17.87
C GLN A 218 -9.79 14.95 -18.35
N GLY A 219 -9.72 13.85 -17.60
CA GLY A 219 -10.24 12.54 -17.98
C GLY A 219 -9.24 11.72 -18.81
N TYR A 220 -9.27 10.41 -18.61
CA TYR A 220 -8.52 9.43 -19.42
C TYR A 220 -9.18 9.15 -20.77
N VAL A 221 -10.41 9.58 -20.94
CA VAL A 221 -11.22 9.47 -22.17
C VAL A 221 -11.69 10.86 -22.53
N LYS A 222 -11.57 11.21 -23.81
CA LYS A 222 -12.02 12.48 -24.35
C LYS A 222 -13.55 12.51 -24.51
N GLU A 223 -14.12 13.70 -24.74
CA GLU A 223 -15.55 13.87 -24.98
C GLU A 223 -16.07 13.06 -26.17
N ASP A 224 -15.23 12.83 -27.18
CA ASP A 224 -15.56 12.01 -28.35
C ASP A 224 -15.50 10.49 -28.09
N GLY A 225 -15.26 10.07 -26.86
CA GLY A 225 -15.14 8.67 -26.43
C GLY A 225 -13.79 8.03 -26.77
N THR A 226 -12.82 8.77 -27.28
CA THR A 226 -11.49 8.24 -27.57
C THR A 226 -10.52 8.42 -26.42
N SER A 227 -9.42 7.65 -26.45
CA SER A 227 -8.36 7.69 -25.43
C SER A 227 -7.70 9.06 -25.32
N ASN A 228 -7.55 9.58 -24.10
CA ASN A 228 -6.77 10.78 -23.80
C ASN A 228 -5.32 10.46 -23.38
N LEU A 229 -4.88 9.20 -23.46
CA LEU A 229 -3.49 8.82 -23.19
C LEU A 229 -2.49 9.35 -24.24
N GLY A 230 -2.98 10.00 -25.29
CA GLY A 230 -2.18 10.73 -26.29
C GLY A 230 -2.04 12.23 -26.01
N ALA A 231 -2.48 12.73 -24.85
CA ALA A 231 -2.33 14.15 -24.50
C ALA A 231 -0.85 14.56 -24.49
N PRO A 232 -0.51 15.79 -24.92
CA PRO A 232 0.88 16.26 -25.00
C PRO A 232 1.66 16.08 -23.68
N ILE A 233 1.00 16.26 -22.56
CA ILE A 233 1.60 16.10 -21.22
C ILE A 233 2.12 14.68 -20.96
N VAL A 234 1.52 13.65 -21.55
CA VAL A 234 2.00 12.27 -21.47
C VAL A 234 3.33 12.12 -22.21
N SER A 235 3.40 12.65 -23.42
CA SER A 235 4.65 12.62 -24.22
C SER A 235 5.77 13.38 -23.53
N GLU A 236 5.47 14.54 -22.96
CA GLU A 236 6.47 15.35 -22.25
C GLU A 236 7.01 14.64 -21.00
N ALA A 237 6.12 14.05 -20.20
CA ALA A 237 6.52 13.30 -19.02
C ALA A 237 7.43 12.11 -19.37
N LEU A 238 7.06 11.34 -20.39
CA LEU A 238 7.84 10.19 -20.86
C LEU A 238 9.22 10.64 -21.39
N GLN A 239 9.25 11.72 -22.18
CA GLN A 239 10.51 12.27 -22.70
C GLN A 239 11.42 12.75 -21.57
N ARG A 240 10.90 13.49 -20.60
CA ARG A 240 11.68 13.94 -19.43
C ARG A 240 12.27 12.78 -18.64
N GLN A 241 11.47 11.76 -18.39
CA GLN A 241 11.94 10.57 -17.67
C GLN A 241 13.03 9.83 -18.48
N TYR A 242 12.83 9.69 -19.78
CA TYR A 242 13.83 9.11 -20.68
C TYR A 242 15.14 9.91 -20.66
N ASP A 243 15.06 11.24 -20.74
CA ASP A 243 16.24 12.10 -20.73
C ASP A 243 17.01 12.02 -19.42
N MET A 244 16.33 11.97 -18.29
CA MET A 244 16.99 11.77 -16.98
C MET A 244 17.74 10.43 -16.90
N MET A 245 17.25 9.38 -17.54
CA MET A 245 17.89 8.07 -17.56
C MET A 245 19.02 7.95 -18.59
N HIS A 246 18.85 8.54 -19.78
CA HIS A 246 19.68 8.21 -20.94
C HIS A 246 20.50 9.37 -21.47
N THR A 247 20.01 10.61 -21.35
CA THR A 247 20.68 11.81 -21.86
C THR A 247 21.54 12.45 -20.77
N SER A 248 20.92 12.86 -19.68
CA SER A 248 21.62 13.46 -18.53
C SER A 248 22.17 12.44 -17.53
N GLN A 249 21.70 11.21 -17.60
CA GLN A 249 22.15 10.08 -16.77
C GLN A 249 22.17 10.40 -15.27
N VAL A 250 21.15 11.13 -14.82
CA VAL A 250 20.97 11.48 -13.40
C VAL A 250 20.10 10.49 -12.64
N SER A 251 19.36 9.65 -13.37
CA SER A 251 18.54 8.57 -12.83
C SER A 251 19.05 7.21 -13.32
N PRO A 252 19.00 6.16 -12.47
CA PRO A 252 19.31 4.82 -12.94
C PRO A 252 18.30 4.39 -14.01
N PRO A 253 18.72 3.77 -15.13
CA PRO A 253 17.81 3.20 -16.10
C PRO A 253 16.90 2.13 -15.45
N ILE A 254 15.64 2.04 -15.88
CA ILE A 254 14.68 1.05 -15.36
C ILE A 254 15.22 -0.37 -15.52
N SER A 255 15.84 -0.67 -16.67
CA SER A 255 16.48 -1.96 -16.90
C SER A 255 17.57 -2.30 -15.89
N LEU A 256 18.34 -1.31 -15.42
CA LEU A 256 19.33 -1.51 -14.35
C LEU A 256 18.64 -1.82 -13.02
N ILE A 257 17.62 -1.05 -12.65
CA ILE A 257 16.87 -1.26 -11.40
C ILE A 257 16.29 -2.68 -11.37
N GLU A 258 15.67 -3.13 -12.46
CA GLU A 258 14.99 -4.42 -12.53
C GLU A 258 15.97 -5.59 -12.59
N THR A 259 17.02 -5.52 -13.41
CA THR A 259 18.00 -6.61 -13.55
C THR A 259 18.85 -6.83 -12.32
N THR A 260 19.19 -5.74 -11.60
CA THR A 260 19.95 -5.82 -10.35
C THR A 260 19.07 -5.99 -9.12
N LYS A 261 17.73 -5.91 -9.27
CA LYS A 261 16.77 -5.85 -8.16
C LYS A 261 17.14 -4.74 -7.16
N MET A 262 17.52 -3.57 -7.70
CA MET A 262 17.99 -2.43 -6.91
C MET A 262 16.92 -2.01 -5.89
N ASN A 263 17.29 -2.04 -4.61
CA ASN A 263 16.43 -1.54 -3.55
C ASN A 263 16.59 -0.02 -3.42
N LEU A 264 15.72 0.74 -4.08
CA LEU A 264 15.82 2.22 -4.11
C LEU A 264 15.73 2.86 -2.72
N ILE A 265 15.00 2.26 -1.76
CA ILE A 265 14.98 2.74 -0.37
C ILE A 265 16.36 2.57 0.26
N ALA A 266 16.96 1.42 0.11
CA ALA A 266 18.31 1.16 0.62
C ALA A 266 19.35 2.06 -0.06
N GLU A 267 19.24 2.28 -1.36
CA GLU A 267 20.12 3.22 -2.09
C GLU A 267 19.98 4.66 -1.57
N PHE A 268 18.74 5.11 -1.30
CA PHE A 268 18.50 6.43 -0.73
C PHE A 268 19.05 6.53 0.70
N LEU A 269 18.66 5.62 1.58
CA LEU A 269 19.08 5.63 2.98
C LEU A 269 20.61 5.40 3.15
N GLY A 270 21.22 4.72 2.19
CA GLY A 270 22.69 4.52 2.10
C GLY A 270 23.45 5.64 1.39
N ASN A 271 22.82 6.79 1.13
CA ASN A 271 23.41 7.96 0.44
C ASN A 271 23.94 7.68 -1.00
N LYS A 272 23.41 6.64 -1.65
CA LYS A 272 23.69 6.32 -3.07
C LYS A 272 22.65 6.87 -4.04
N LEU A 273 21.60 7.50 -3.49
CA LEU A 273 20.55 8.19 -4.21
C LEU A 273 20.22 9.48 -3.45
N ALA A 274 20.22 10.63 -4.12
CA ALA A 274 19.98 11.92 -3.46
C ALA A 274 18.49 12.25 -3.29
N MET A 275 17.65 11.85 -4.25
CA MET A 275 16.22 12.13 -4.25
C MET A 275 15.44 10.89 -4.65
N LEU A 276 14.45 10.51 -3.82
CA LEU A 276 13.57 9.36 -4.06
C LEU A 276 12.11 9.82 -4.10
N ASN A 277 11.44 9.62 -5.23
CA ASN A 277 9.98 9.76 -5.30
C ASN A 277 9.33 8.53 -4.65
N ALA A 278 8.70 8.74 -3.51
CA ALA A 278 8.10 7.68 -2.71
C ALA A 278 6.99 8.22 -1.80
N GLY A 279 6.24 7.33 -1.18
CA GLY A 279 5.25 7.71 -0.19
C GLY A 279 5.75 7.56 1.25
N GLU A 280 4.84 7.80 2.17
CA GLU A 280 5.09 7.79 3.61
C GLU A 280 5.51 6.42 4.17
N TRP A 281 5.27 5.32 3.46
CA TRP A 281 5.68 3.97 3.91
C TRP A 281 7.20 3.78 4.04
N VAL A 282 8.02 4.67 3.43
CA VAL A 282 9.48 4.65 3.56
C VAL A 282 9.91 4.97 5.00
N PHE A 283 9.07 5.64 5.81
CA PHE A 283 9.37 5.86 7.23
C PHE A 283 9.64 4.56 8.00
N ARG A 284 9.00 3.45 7.62
CA ARG A 284 9.28 2.14 8.21
C ARG A 284 10.76 1.78 8.13
N ASP A 285 11.35 1.95 6.96
CA ASP A 285 12.75 1.59 6.73
C ASP A 285 13.67 2.74 7.24
N ALA A 286 13.27 3.99 7.03
CA ALA A 286 14.02 5.17 7.47
C ALA A 286 14.14 5.28 9.00
N ASN A 287 13.19 4.74 9.76
CA ASN A 287 13.24 4.66 11.23
C ASN A 287 13.96 3.40 11.74
N ASN A 288 14.25 2.44 10.87
CA ASN A 288 15.01 1.25 11.23
C ASN A 288 16.53 1.52 11.10
N GLY A 289 17.08 2.28 12.04
CA GLY A 289 18.50 2.67 12.04
C GLY A 289 19.48 1.49 12.21
N LYS A 290 18.99 0.29 12.57
CA LYS A 290 19.80 -0.92 12.65
C LYS A 290 20.13 -1.47 11.26
N ASP A 291 19.11 -1.62 10.42
CA ASP A 291 19.24 -2.20 9.09
C ASP A 291 19.57 -1.15 8.02
N TYR A 292 19.15 0.11 8.27
CA TYR A 292 19.38 1.27 7.39
C TYR A 292 20.05 2.42 8.16
N PRO A 293 21.28 2.26 8.62
CA PRO A 293 22.00 3.34 9.29
C PRO A 293 22.19 4.52 8.34
N ARG A 294 21.91 5.72 8.83
CA ARG A 294 22.00 6.95 8.04
C ARG A 294 22.59 8.06 8.91
N ASP A 295 23.47 8.85 8.36
CA ASP A 295 24.16 9.99 9.00
C ASP A 295 23.69 11.35 8.51
N PHE A 296 22.89 11.40 7.44
CA PHE A 296 22.34 12.63 6.88
C PHE A 296 20.89 12.88 7.30
N LYS A 297 20.48 14.14 7.26
CA LYS A 297 19.09 14.58 7.49
C LYS A 297 18.26 14.44 6.21
N VAL A 298 17.01 14.03 6.35
CA VAL A 298 16.05 13.93 5.23
C VAL A 298 15.12 15.13 5.23
N ALA A 299 14.95 15.76 4.07
CA ALA A 299 13.92 16.74 3.79
C ALA A 299 12.86 16.21 2.82
N PHE A 300 11.74 16.91 2.70
CA PHE A 300 10.58 16.49 1.94
C PHE A 300 10.08 17.60 1.02
N ALA A 301 9.90 17.27 -0.27
CA ALA A 301 9.33 18.17 -1.25
C ALA A 301 8.04 17.59 -1.84
N PRO A 302 7.07 18.42 -2.28
CA PRO A 302 5.89 17.94 -2.97
C PRO A 302 6.28 17.21 -4.26
N LEU A 303 5.37 16.38 -4.80
CA LEU A 303 5.56 15.81 -6.13
C LEU A 303 5.68 16.96 -7.16
N PRO A 304 6.58 16.83 -8.16
CA PRO A 304 6.76 17.86 -9.17
C PRO A 304 5.58 17.89 -10.15
N ARG A 305 5.22 19.07 -10.60
CA ARG A 305 4.40 19.24 -11.80
C ARG A 305 5.23 18.89 -13.04
N ILE A 306 4.59 18.59 -14.16
CA ILE A 306 5.30 18.32 -15.41
C ILE A 306 5.82 19.64 -15.98
N THR A 307 4.95 20.66 -16.11
CA THR A 307 5.30 22.01 -16.55
C THR A 307 4.81 23.07 -15.57
N GLN A 308 5.31 24.31 -15.71
CA GLN A 308 4.89 25.43 -14.87
C GLN A 308 3.43 25.84 -15.14
N GLU A 309 2.97 25.67 -16.38
CA GLU A 309 1.62 26.05 -16.83
C GLU A 309 0.55 25.01 -16.50
N GLN A 310 0.90 23.98 -15.73
CA GLN A 310 -0.02 22.91 -15.35
C GLN A 310 -0.90 23.37 -14.17
N ASP A 311 -2.02 24.03 -14.46
CA ASP A 311 -2.94 24.59 -13.46
C ASP A 311 -3.85 23.54 -12.80
N ASP A 312 -4.17 22.45 -13.51
CA ASP A 312 -5.12 21.40 -13.07
C ASP A 312 -4.41 20.19 -12.46
N PHE A 313 -3.25 20.38 -11.87
CA PHE A 313 -2.48 19.29 -11.29
C PHE A 313 -3.09 18.81 -9.97
N ARG A 314 -3.27 17.49 -9.85
CA ARG A 314 -3.58 16.82 -8.60
C ARG A 314 -2.44 15.92 -8.18
N TYR A 315 -2.25 15.82 -6.87
CA TYR A 315 -1.18 15.01 -6.30
C TYR A 315 -1.66 13.57 -6.07
N LEU A 316 -0.84 12.59 -6.39
CA LEU A 316 -1.11 11.20 -6.03
C LEU A 316 -1.22 11.09 -4.50
N GLY A 317 -2.35 10.63 -4.00
CA GLY A 317 -2.62 10.61 -2.57
C GLY A 317 -4.07 10.28 -2.25
N GLY A 318 -4.62 10.95 -1.24
CA GLY A 318 -5.97 10.71 -0.76
C GLY A 318 -6.01 9.65 0.33
N LEU A 319 -6.97 8.73 0.27
CA LEU A 319 -7.10 7.65 1.24
C LEU A 319 -6.61 6.32 0.69
N GLY A 320 -6.27 5.39 1.57
CA GLY A 320 -5.77 4.08 1.18
C GLY A 320 -5.86 3.02 2.27
N ASP A 321 -5.16 1.90 2.07
CA ASP A 321 -5.21 0.72 2.94
C ASP A 321 -6.67 0.39 3.31
N ALA A 322 -7.52 0.22 2.29
CA ALA A 322 -8.95 0.02 2.48
C ALA A 322 -9.23 -1.41 2.95
N LEU A 323 -9.79 -1.55 4.14
CA LEU A 323 -10.14 -2.85 4.72
C LEU A 323 -11.53 -3.28 4.31
N ALA A 324 -11.65 -4.48 3.77
CA ALA A 324 -12.91 -5.12 3.40
C ALA A 324 -13.18 -6.33 4.30
N ILE A 325 -14.46 -6.65 4.45
CA ILE A 325 -14.93 -7.87 5.05
C ILE A 325 -15.23 -8.87 3.92
N ASN A 326 -14.83 -10.12 4.09
CA ASN A 326 -15.17 -11.18 3.15
C ASN A 326 -16.69 -11.42 3.17
N ALA A 327 -17.32 -11.36 2.00
CA ALA A 327 -18.77 -11.64 1.89
C ALA A 327 -19.17 -13.04 2.38
N LYS A 328 -18.22 -13.99 2.40
CA LYS A 328 -18.41 -15.37 2.88
C LYS A 328 -18.05 -15.58 4.37
N SER A 329 -17.56 -14.54 5.07
CA SER A 329 -17.29 -14.66 6.50
C SER A 329 -18.56 -14.99 7.26
N GLU A 330 -18.48 -15.91 8.22
CA GLU A 330 -19.58 -16.25 9.13
C GLU A 330 -19.67 -15.27 10.31
N HIS A 331 -18.66 -14.39 10.48
CA HIS A 331 -18.48 -13.47 11.60
C HIS A 331 -18.45 -12.00 11.15
N LYS A 332 -19.40 -11.59 10.30
CA LYS A 332 -19.44 -10.26 9.68
C LYS A 332 -19.57 -9.12 10.70
N GLU A 333 -20.39 -9.34 11.73
CA GLU A 333 -20.63 -8.35 12.79
C GLU A 333 -19.38 -8.14 13.65
N GLU A 334 -18.68 -9.21 14.00
CA GLU A 334 -17.44 -9.14 14.77
C GLU A 334 -16.30 -8.55 13.94
N ALA A 335 -16.24 -8.88 12.66
CA ALA A 335 -15.32 -8.27 11.71
C ALA A 335 -15.57 -6.76 11.57
N TRP A 336 -16.85 -6.35 11.54
CA TRP A 336 -17.23 -4.95 11.51
C TRP A 336 -16.84 -4.21 12.80
N GLN A 337 -17.00 -4.81 13.97
CA GLN A 337 -16.54 -4.26 15.24
C GLN A 337 -15.04 -4.00 15.21
N PHE A 338 -14.25 -4.97 14.73
CA PHE A 338 -12.80 -4.80 14.58
C PHE A 338 -12.45 -3.69 13.59
N LEU A 339 -13.13 -3.59 12.43
CA LEU A 339 -12.90 -2.55 11.44
C LEU A 339 -13.09 -1.15 12.00
N LYS A 340 -14.19 -0.91 12.72
CA LYS A 340 -14.48 0.38 13.36
C LYS A 340 -13.38 0.78 14.35
N TRP A 341 -13.05 -0.13 15.25
CA TRP A 341 -11.98 0.10 16.22
C TRP A 341 -10.63 0.36 15.55
N TYR A 342 -10.30 -0.43 14.53
CA TYR A 342 -9.06 -0.28 13.76
C TYR A 342 -8.97 1.12 13.15
N ALA A 343 -10.02 1.57 12.49
CA ALA A 343 -10.07 2.85 11.81
C ALA A 343 -10.01 4.05 12.77
N ASP A 344 -10.69 3.97 13.93
CA ASP A 344 -10.78 5.06 14.91
C ASP A 344 -9.56 5.17 15.84
N GLY A 345 -8.47 4.47 15.53
CA GLY A 345 -7.20 4.60 16.25
C GLY A 345 -6.50 3.29 16.57
N GLY A 346 -7.17 2.14 16.47
CA GLY A 346 -6.53 0.84 16.67
C GLY A 346 -5.31 0.62 15.78
N MET A 347 -5.28 1.26 14.60
CA MET A 347 -4.16 1.19 13.66
C MET A 347 -2.94 2.07 14.02
N LEU A 348 -3.00 2.89 15.07
CA LEU A 348 -1.91 3.80 15.46
C LEU A 348 -0.51 3.15 15.52
N PRO A 349 -0.33 1.90 15.98
CA PRO A 349 0.98 1.26 15.94
C PRO A 349 1.65 1.26 14.56
N MET A 350 0.88 1.29 13.48
CA MET A 350 1.40 1.33 12.12
C MET A 350 1.92 2.72 11.71
N ALA A 351 1.65 3.77 12.47
CA ALA A 351 2.16 5.11 12.19
C ALA A 351 3.70 5.14 12.21
N LYS A 352 4.34 4.30 13.04
CA LYS A 352 5.81 4.09 13.03
C LYS A 352 6.36 3.74 11.62
N GLY A 353 5.54 3.08 10.82
CA GLY A 353 5.85 2.67 9.46
C GLY A 353 5.19 3.55 8.37
N GLY A 354 4.78 4.78 8.73
CA GLY A 354 4.23 5.74 7.78
C GLY A 354 2.72 5.65 7.56
N ARG A 355 1.99 4.81 8.31
CA ARG A 355 0.54 4.66 8.09
C ARG A 355 -0.25 5.56 9.04
N ILE A 356 -0.53 6.77 8.56
CA ILE A 356 -1.27 7.78 9.30
C ILE A 356 -2.77 7.48 9.19
N PRO A 357 -3.50 7.37 10.33
CA PRO A 357 -4.94 7.13 10.31
C PRO A 357 -5.71 8.19 9.52
N ALA A 358 -6.74 7.75 8.77
CA ALA A 358 -7.64 8.63 8.03
C ALA A 358 -8.74 9.21 8.92
N SER A 359 -9.24 8.44 9.90
CA SER A 359 -10.34 8.85 10.76
C SER A 359 -9.98 10.10 11.57
N LYS A 360 -10.91 11.07 11.59
CA LYS A 360 -10.79 12.27 12.44
C LYS A 360 -10.84 11.97 13.94
N ASP A 361 -11.34 10.78 14.31
CA ASP A 361 -11.44 10.35 15.71
C ASP A 361 -10.12 9.71 16.19
N ALA A 362 -9.18 9.44 15.29
CA ALA A 362 -7.86 8.96 15.66
C ALA A 362 -6.95 10.10 16.15
N ASP A 363 -6.07 9.79 17.11
CA ASP A 363 -5.11 10.77 17.66
C ASP A 363 -4.00 11.08 16.62
N GLN A 364 -4.22 12.15 15.83
CA GLN A 364 -3.30 12.61 14.79
C GLN A 364 -1.96 13.12 15.37
N ALA A 365 -1.97 13.69 16.58
CA ALA A 365 -0.74 14.16 17.24
C ALA A 365 0.13 12.96 17.63
N LYS A 366 -0.49 11.90 18.17
CA LYS A 366 0.18 10.65 18.48
C LYS A 366 0.67 9.93 17.24
N ALA A 367 -0.09 9.97 16.14
CA ALA A 367 0.34 9.42 14.86
C ALA A 367 1.63 10.10 14.35
N LEU A 368 1.72 11.43 14.42
CA LEU A 368 2.93 12.16 14.04
C LEU A 368 4.11 11.86 14.97
N GLU A 369 3.88 11.80 16.28
CA GLU A 369 4.91 11.40 17.26
C GLU A 369 5.49 10.02 16.92
N LEU A 370 4.60 9.05 16.67
CA LEU A 370 5.00 7.69 16.29
C LEU A 370 5.70 7.63 14.94
N LEU A 371 5.28 8.45 13.97
CA LEU A 371 5.89 8.55 12.65
C LEU A 371 7.34 8.99 12.73
N LEU A 372 7.63 10.00 13.55
CA LEU A 372 8.99 10.52 13.72
C LEU A 372 9.85 9.62 14.62
N GLY A 373 9.24 9.00 15.63
CA GLY A 373 9.90 8.12 16.59
C GLY A 373 11.17 8.72 17.19
N ASP A 374 12.14 7.87 17.50
CA ASP A 374 13.45 8.27 18.03
C ASP A 374 14.35 8.92 16.95
N SER A 375 13.91 8.91 15.68
CA SER A 375 14.66 9.45 14.55
C SER A 375 14.31 10.91 14.22
N LYS A 376 13.57 11.62 15.07
CA LYS A 376 13.09 12.99 14.82
C LYS A 376 14.20 13.94 14.35
N ASP A 377 15.37 13.85 14.94
CA ASP A 377 16.53 14.71 14.61
C ASP A 377 17.11 14.41 13.22
N LYS A 378 16.79 13.25 12.64
CA LYS A 378 17.18 12.85 11.28
C LYS A 378 16.23 13.36 10.20
N TYR A 379 15.23 14.18 10.56
CA TYR A 379 14.26 14.73 9.63
C TYR A 379 14.22 16.26 9.69
N ASP A 380 14.06 16.89 8.55
CA ASP A 380 13.62 18.27 8.45
C ASP A 380 12.12 18.33 8.70
N VAL A 381 11.76 18.51 9.97
CA VAL A 381 10.36 18.46 10.44
C VAL A 381 9.53 19.56 9.80
N GLU A 382 10.11 20.72 9.50
CA GLU A 382 9.39 21.83 8.87
C GLU A 382 8.93 21.45 7.45
N SER A 383 9.80 20.87 6.63
CA SER A 383 9.43 20.42 5.28
C SER A 383 8.39 19.27 5.35
N LEU A 384 8.50 18.36 6.34
CA LEU A 384 7.48 17.32 6.53
C LEU A 384 6.13 17.91 6.88
N GLN A 385 6.08 18.86 7.82
CA GLN A 385 4.83 19.50 8.23
C GLN A 385 4.17 20.25 7.08
N ARG A 386 4.96 20.91 6.21
CA ARG A 386 4.42 21.52 4.97
C ARG A 386 3.70 20.51 4.10
N ILE A 387 4.26 19.31 3.93
CA ILE A 387 3.63 18.24 3.15
C ILE A 387 2.37 17.71 3.85
N LEU A 388 2.43 17.44 5.15
CA LEU A 388 1.31 16.85 5.89
C LEU A 388 0.13 17.81 6.05
N ASN A 389 0.38 19.11 6.13
CA ASN A 389 -0.62 20.17 6.29
C ASN A 389 -1.08 20.78 4.95
N ASN A 390 -0.61 20.21 3.84
CA ASN A 390 -1.00 20.73 2.52
C ASN A 390 -2.36 20.16 2.12
N ASP A 391 -3.33 21.05 1.87
CA ASP A 391 -4.68 20.74 1.38
C ASP A 391 -4.74 20.65 -0.16
N LEU A 392 -3.61 20.34 -0.80
CA LEU A 392 -3.59 20.17 -2.25
C LEU A 392 -4.56 19.07 -2.70
N PRO A 393 -5.27 19.30 -3.81
CA PRO A 393 -6.19 18.30 -4.33
C PRO A 393 -5.42 17.03 -4.71
N THR A 394 -5.95 15.89 -4.27
CA THR A 394 -5.37 14.58 -4.54
C THR A 394 -6.19 13.80 -5.57
N PHE A 395 -5.60 12.74 -6.11
CA PHE A 395 -6.28 11.78 -6.96
C PHE A 395 -5.85 10.35 -6.63
N GLN A 396 -6.71 9.42 -7.01
CA GLN A 396 -6.42 7.99 -7.09
C GLN A 396 -6.48 7.56 -8.55
N VAL A 397 -5.62 6.61 -8.94
CA VAL A 397 -5.69 6.04 -10.29
C VAL A 397 -6.98 5.23 -10.44
N THR A 398 -7.80 5.61 -11.39
CA THR A 398 -9.12 4.97 -11.65
C THR A 398 -9.12 4.10 -12.90
N LEU A 399 -8.00 4.03 -13.63
CA LEU A 399 -7.90 3.19 -14.83
C LEU A 399 -8.05 1.70 -14.46
N PRO A 400 -8.75 0.93 -15.28
CA PRO A 400 -8.79 -0.52 -15.15
C PRO A 400 -7.39 -1.14 -15.21
N GLN A 401 -7.16 -2.23 -14.49
CA GLN A 401 -5.84 -2.88 -14.42
C GLN A 401 -5.31 -3.24 -15.81
N GLU A 402 -6.16 -3.74 -16.73
CA GLU A 402 -5.76 -4.06 -18.11
C GLU A 402 -5.19 -2.82 -18.84
N VAL A 403 -5.75 -1.62 -18.61
CA VAL A 403 -5.23 -0.38 -19.22
C VAL A 403 -3.90 0.04 -18.59
N ILE A 404 -3.75 -0.15 -17.29
CA ILE A 404 -2.49 0.09 -16.57
C ILE A 404 -1.40 -0.85 -17.15
N ASP A 405 -1.71 -2.12 -17.37
CA ASP A 405 -0.78 -3.10 -17.92
C ASP A 405 -0.38 -2.76 -19.36
N ILE A 406 -1.34 -2.32 -20.19
CA ILE A 406 -1.08 -1.81 -21.55
C ILE A 406 -0.09 -0.64 -21.53
N ARG A 407 -0.33 0.34 -20.65
CA ARG A 407 0.56 1.50 -20.49
C ARG A 407 1.96 1.07 -20.10
N ARG A 408 2.07 0.23 -19.08
CA ARG A 408 3.36 -0.27 -18.59
C ARG A 408 4.15 -0.95 -19.67
N GLU A 409 3.52 -1.85 -20.41
CA GLU A 409 4.16 -2.58 -21.51
C GLU A 409 4.70 -1.65 -22.62
N GLU A 410 3.90 -0.65 -23.05
CA GLU A 410 4.32 0.26 -24.12
C GLU A 410 5.39 1.26 -23.63
N PHE A 411 5.27 1.75 -22.41
CA PHE A 411 6.26 2.68 -21.85
C PHE A 411 7.60 1.99 -21.57
N ASP A 412 7.59 0.72 -21.17
CA ASP A 412 8.82 -0.07 -20.99
C ASP A 412 9.59 -0.20 -22.31
N LYS A 413 8.89 -0.49 -23.41
CA LYS A 413 9.51 -0.55 -24.75
C LYS A 413 10.23 0.76 -25.11
N TYR A 414 9.66 1.90 -24.75
CA TYR A 414 10.29 3.20 -24.95
C TYR A 414 11.53 3.35 -24.04
N TYR A 415 11.39 3.09 -22.76
CA TYR A 415 12.47 3.28 -21.79
C TYR A 415 13.67 2.35 -22.03
N ILE A 416 13.46 1.16 -22.57
CA ILE A 416 14.56 0.27 -22.98
C ILE A 416 15.05 0.50 -24.43
N LYS A 417 14.59 1.58 -25.10
CA LYS A 417 14.98 1.98 -26.45
C LYS A 417 14.56 1.01 -27.57
N SER A 418 13.57 0.15 -27.35
CA SER A 418 13.05 -0.76 -28.36
C SER A 418 11.92 -0.17 -29.21
N GLN A 419 11.42 1.02 -28.84
CA GLN A 419 10.33 1.70 -29.52
C GLN A 419 10.53 3.23 -29.45
N SER A 420 10.08 3.95 -30.47
CA SER A 420 10.09 5.43 -30.46
C SER A 420 9.00 6.00 -29.54
N LEU A 421 9.14 7.23 -29.09
CA LEU A 421 8.10 7.94 -28.32
C LEU A 421 6.79 8.02 -29.12
N ALA A 422 6.87 8.35 -30.42
CA ALA A 422 5.70 8.47 -31.27
C ALA A 422 4.95 7.14 -31.40
N ASP A 423 5.67 6.03 -31.63
CA ASP A 423 5.05 4.70 -31.70
C ASP A 423 4.47 4.29 -30.32
N THR A 424 5.13 4.62 -29.24
CA THR A 424 4.65 4.36 -27.88
C THR A 424 3.30 5.02 -27.61
N ILE A 425 3.20 6.32 -27.93
CA ILE A 425 1.94 7.07 -27.77
C ILE A 425 0.86 6.51 -28.69
N ASN A 426 1.18 6.24 -29.97
CA ASN A 426 0.21 5.68 -30.91
C ASN A 426 -0.30 4.31 -30.45
N ASN A 427 0.58 3.45 -29.95
CA ASN A 427 0.23 2.11 -29.51
C ASN A 427 -0.63 2.14 -28.24
N VAL A 428 -0.27 2.95 -27.24
CA VAL A 428 -1.06 3.03 -26.00
C VAL A 428 -2.46 3.59 -26.27
N VAL A 429 -2.58 4.63 -27.12
CA VAL A 429 -3.87 5.19 -27.53
C VAL A 429 -4.71 4.15 -28.25
N LYS A 430 -4.11 3.47 -29.26
CA LYS A 430 -4.80 2.43 -30.02
C LYS A 430 -5.30 1.31 -29.12
N ARG A 431 -4.43 0.76 -28.27
CA ARG A 431 -4.77 -0.36 -27.36
C ARG A 431 -5.82 0.04 -26.33
N HIS A 432 -5.79 1.27 -25.80
CA HIS A 432 -6.83 1.78 -24.91
C HIS A 432 -8.17 1.94 -25.64
N ASN A 433 -8.17 2.48 -26.86
CA ASN A 433 -9.38 2.56 -27.70
C ASN A 433 -9.96 1.17 -27.99
N ASP A 434 -9.10 0.20 -28.30
CA ASP A 434 -9.53 -1.19 -28.55
C ASP A 434 -10.09 -1.86 -27.28
N TYR A 435 -9.55 -1.53 -26.11
CA TYR A 435 -10.11 -1.93 -24.82
C TYR A 435 -11.53 -1.38 -24.62
N MET A 436 -11.74 -0.07 -24.83
CA MET A 436 -13.03 0.59 -24.64
C MET A 436 -14.12 0.04 -25.57
N LYS A 437 -13.77 -0.34 -26.81
CA LYS A 437 -14.73 -0.94 -27.77
C LYS A 437 -15.21 -2.34 -27.36
N ARG A 438 -14.52 -3.02 -26.45
CA ARG A 438 -14.88 -4.38 -25.98
C ARG A 438 -15.80 -4.35 -24.74
N LYS A 439 -15.99 -3.15 -24.15
CA LYS A 439 -16.86 -2.90 -22.99
C LYS A 439 -18.19 -2.31 -23.44
#